data_4053880f747677032dab8fc4197e50cb
#
_entry.id   4053880f747677032dab8fc4197e50cb
#
_cell.length_a   1.000
_cell.length_b   1.000
_cell.length_c   1.000
_cell.angle_alpha   90.00
_cell.angle_beta   90.00
_cell.angle_gamma   90.00
#
_symmetry.space_group_name_H-M   'P 1'
#
loop_
_entity.id
_entity.type
_entity.pdbx_description
1 polymer ?
#
loop_
_entity_poly.entity_id
_entity_poly.type
_entity_poly.pdbx_seq_one_letter_code
_entity_poly.pdbx_strand_id
1 'polypeptide(L)'
;MVDPASTQEQQAIGVLLQKVSNAMVALHKEQFGRGPTRAQSHFAGPDALLCVLEDTLLAAERRMVAMGEQQRVRESRMFLQVATADEFISTVETITGRTVRAFASAVDPDQNIVFENFAFEPDRRRDGDQAE
;
A
#
# COMPACT_ATOMS: atom_id res chain seq x y z
N MET A 1 -4.97 28.85 15.87
CA MET A 1 -3.89 29.18 14.92
C MET A 1 -2.96 28.00 14.75
N VAL A 2 -2.74 27.55 13.52
CA VAL A 2 -1.91 26.39 13.25
C VAL A 2 -0.44 26.78 13.30
N ASP A 3 0.38 26.02 14.01
CA ASP A 3 1.83 26.20 14.04
C ASP A 3 2.39 25.99 12.63
N PRO A 4 3.20 26.94 12.09
CA PRO A 4 3.82 26.76 10.77
C PRO A 4 4.64 25.49 10.63
N ALA A 5 5.33 25.04 11.69
CA ALA A 5 6.10 23.80 11.67
C ALA A 5 5.19 22.57 11.50
N SER A 6 4.03 22.53 12.19
CA SER A 6 3.04 21.48 12.02
C SER A 6 2.47 21.43 10.61
N THR A 7 2.23 22.61 10.01
CA THR A 7 1.74 22.69 8.64
C THR A 7 2.78 22.15 7.65
N GLN A 8 4.05 22.48 7.85
CA GLN A 8 5.14 21.97 7.01
C GLN A 8 5.30 20.47 7.15
N GLU A 9 5.20 19.94 8.37
CA GLU A 9 5.25 18.51 8.62
C GLU A 9 4.09 17.78 7.95
N GLN A 10 2.87 18.33 8.03
CA GLN A 10 1.70 17.76 7.38
C GLN A 10 1.84 17.75 5.87
N GLN A 11 2.41 18.82 5.30
CA GLN A 11 2.69 18.90 3.87
C GLN A 11 3.73 17.87 3.44
N ALA A 12 4.79 17.70 4.23
CA ALA A 12 5.84 16.73 3.96
C ALA A 12 5.28 15.29 4.00
N ILE A 13 4.42 14.99 4.97
CA ILE A 13 3.74 13.70 5.06
C ILE A 13 2.84 13.49 3.84
N GLY A 14 2.09 14.51 3.44
CA GLY A 14 1.23 14.44 2.26
C GLY A 14 2.01 14.14 0.98
N VAL A 15 3.15 14.79 0.80
CA VAL A 15 4.04 14.54 -0.35
C VAL A 15 4.57 13.11 -0.33
N LEU A 16 4.99 12.62 0.84
CA LEU A 16 5.50 11.26 0.99
C LEU A 16 4.41 10.23 0.67
N LEU A 17 3.20 10.42 1.20
CA LEU A 17 2.08 9.52 0.94
C LEU A 17 1.68 9.53 -0.53
N GLN A 18 1.77 10.68 -1.20
CA GLN A 18 1.51 10.75 -2.64
C GLN A 18 2.57 9.97 -3.43
N LYS A 19 3.83 10.03 -3.03
CA LYS A 19 4.89 9.23 -3.64
C LYS A 19 4.62 7.72 -3.47
N VAL A 20 4.14 7.32 -2.29
CA VAL A 20 3.75 5.93 -2.06
C VAL A 20 2.62 5.52 -3.00
N SER A 21 1.57 6.33 -3.09
CA SER A 21 0.42 6.06 -3.97
C SER A 21 0.86 5.94 -5.43
N ASN A 22 1.71 6.86 -5.90
CA ASN A 22 2.22 6.82 -7.27
C ASN A 22 3.04 5.55 -7.52
N ALA A 23 3.84 5.13 -6.55
CA ALA A 23 4.64 3.90 -6.64
C ALA A 23 3.75 2.67 -6.70
N MET A 24 2.67 2.63 -5.91
CA MET A 24 1.71 1.51 -5.95
C MET A 24 1.05 1.39 -7.32
N VAL A 25 0.65 2.53 -7.90
CA VAL A 25 0.09 2.55 -9.27
C VAL A 25 1.09 1.99 -10.26
N ALA A 26 2.35 2.43 -10.20
CA ALA A 26 3.39 1.99 -11.12
C ALA A 26 3.69 0.49 -10.99
N LEU A 27 3.78 -0.01 -9.75
CA LEU A 27 4.04 -1.43 -9.48
C LEU A 27 2.89 -2.32 -9.98
N HIS A 28 1.65 -1.90 -9.75
CA HIS A 28 0.49 -2.64 -10.25
C HIS A 28 0.43 -2.63 -11.77
N LYS A 29 0.75 -1.51 -12.40
CA LYS A 29 0.78 -1.41 -13.87
C LYS A 29 1.85 -2.33 -14.44
N GLU A 30 3.02 -2.34 -13.86
CA GLU A 30 4.12 -3.20 -14.29
C GLU A 30 3.75 -4.68 -14.15
N GLN A 31 3.14 -5.04 -13.01
CA GLN A 31 2.84 -6.43 -12.70
C GLN A 31 1.64 -6.98 -13.47
N PHE A 32 0.60 -6.17 -13.68
CA PHE A 32 -0.66 -6.61 -14.26
C PHE A 32 -0.96 -6.01 -15.63
N GLY A 33 -0.13 -5.10 -16.12
CA GLY A 33 -0.36 -4.42 -17.40
C GLY A 33 -1.33 -3.25 -17.31
N ARG A 34 -1.96 -3.05 -16.15
CA ARG A 34 -2.83 -1.90 -15.88
C ARG A 34 -2.74 -1.56 -14.39
N GLY A 35 -2.75 -0.27 -14.11
CA GLY A 35 -2.74 0.22 -12.74
C GLY A 35 -4.14 0.60 -12.25
N PRO A 36 -4.30 0.83 -10.95
CA PRO A 36 -5.55 1.35 -10.40
C PRO A 36 -5.85 2.73 -10.94
N THR A 37 -7.14 3.08 -11.02
CA THR A 37 -7.55 4.43 -11.41
C THR A 37 -7.57 5.39 -10.22
N ARG A 38 -7.57 4.85 -9.01
CA ARG A 38 -7.51 5.64 -7.78
C ARG A 38 -6.63 4.92 -6.76
N ALA A 39 -5.75 5.69 -6.13
CA ALA A 39 -4.85 5.18 -5.10
C ALA A 39 -4.73 6.20 -3.99
N GLN A 40 -4.91 5.76 -2.74
CA GLN A 40 -4.75 6.61 -1.56
C GLN A 40 -3.94 5.86 -0.54
N SER A 41 -3.04 6.58 0.13
CA SER A 41 -2.15 6.01 1.14
C SER A 41 -2.29 6.81 2.43
N HIS A 42 -2.30 6.10 3.55
CA HIS A 42 -2.50 6.69 4.87
C HIS A 42 -1.64 5.98 5.89
N PHE A 43 -1.08 6.74 6.83
CA PHE A 43 -0.50 6.12 8.01
C PHE A 43 -1.62 5.69 8.96
N ALA A 44 -1.56 4.45 9.41
CA ALA A 44 -2.49 3.89 10.39
C ALA A 44 -1.74 3.77 11.72
N GLY A 45 -1.67 4.88 12.46
CA GLY A 45 -0.82 4.98 13.63
C GLY A 45 0.65 5.22 13.26
N PRO A 46 1.57 5.11 14.25
CA PRO A 46 2.98 5.45 14.03
C PRO A 46 3.76 4.42 13.19
N ASP A 47 3.32 3.16 13.16
CA ASP A 47 4.12 2.07 12.61
C ASP A 47 3.38 1.24 11.56
N ALA A 48 2.37 1.81 10.91
CA ALA A 48 1.66 1.13 9.83
C ALA A 48 1.30 2.07 8.69
N LEU A 49 1.25 1.52 7.49
CA LEU A 49 0.89 2.23 6.27
C LEU A 49 -0.16 1.41 5.53
N LEU A 50 -1.26 2.05 5.16
CA LEU A 50 -2.33 1.42 4.40
C LEU A 50 -2.46 2.13 3.05
N CYS A 51 -2.43 1.33 1.96
CA CYS A 51 -2.72 1.82 0.62
C CYS A 51 -4.02 1.19 0.14
N VAL A 52 -4.95 2.01 -0.34
CA VAL A 52 -6.23 1.57 -0.89
C VAL A 52 -6.22 1.87 -2.37
N LEU A 53 -6.35 0.82 -3.19
CA LEU A 53 -6.24 0.90 -4.65
C LEU A 53 -7.58 0.46 -5.25
N GLU A 54 -8.18 1.31 -6.06
CA GLU A 54 -9.48 1.02 -6.64
C GLU A 54 -9.36 0.79 -8.15
N ASP A 55 -10.23 -0.06 -8.66
CA ASP A 55 -10.32 -0.39 -10.08
C ASP A 55 -9.02 -1.01 -10.61
N THR A 56 -8.60 -2.09 -9.94
CA THR A 56 -7.36 -2.79 -10.29
C THR A 56 -7.58 -4.03 -11.13
N LEU A 57 -8.78 -4.62 -11.10
CA LEU A 57 -9.03 -5.92 -11.72
C LEU A 57 -8.94 -5.83 -13.25
N LEU A 58 -8.30 -6.83 -13.84
CA LEU A 58 -8.27 -7.00 -15.28
C LEU A 58 -9.65 -7.42 -15.81
N ALA A 59 -9.90 -7.21 -17.09
CA ALA A 59 -11.15 -7.62 -17.69
C ALA A 59 -11.44 -9.11 -17.49
N ALA A 60 -10.41 -9.95 -17.59
CA ALA A 60 -10.55 -11.40 -17.36
C ALA A 60 -10.94 -11.68 -15.90
N GLU A 61 -10.36 -10.95 -14.94
CA GLU A 61 -10.69 -11.12 -13.55
C GLU A 61 -12.13 -10.68 -13.24
N ARG A 62 -12.59 -9.58 -13.84
CA ARG A 62 -13.98 -9.14 -13.70
C ARG A 62 -14.96 -10.18 -14.24
N ARG A 63 -14.60 -10.86 -15.34
CA ARG A 63 -15.40 -11.97 -15.87
C ARG A 63 -15.47 -13.13 -14.89
N MET A 64 -14.34 -13.47 -14.27
CA MET A 64 -14.28 -14.52 -13.25
C MET A 64 -15.21 -14.19 -12.07
N VAL A 65 -15.19 -12.93 -11.63
CA VAL A 65 -16.09 -12.46 -10.56
C VAL A 65 -17.56 -12.63 -10.98
N ALA A 66 -17.91 -12.24 -12.20
CA ALA A 66 -19.26 -12.38 -12.72
C ALA A 66 -19.70 -13.85 -12.81
N MET A 67 -18.77 -14.77 -12.93
CA MET A 67 -19.02 -16.21 -12.96
C MET A 67 -19.04 -16.85 -11.57
N GLY A 68 -18.88 -16.05 -10.51
CA GLY A 68 -18.84 -16.56 -9.13
C GLY A 68 -17.49 -17.13 -8.71
N GLU A 69 -16.40 -16.79 -9.43
CA GLU A 69 -15.06 -17.32 -9.18
C GLU A 69 -14.17 -16.34 -8.43
N GLN A 70 -14.74 -15.64 -7.44
CA GLN A 70 -14.01 -14.66 -6.62
C GLN A 70 -12.79 -15.26 -5.94
N GLN A 71 -12.92 -16.50 -5.46
CA GLN A 71 -11.84 -17.17 -4.73
C GLN A 71 -10.62 -17.41 -5.63
N ARG A 72 -10.84 -17.72 -6.90
CA ARG A 72 -9.73 -17.89 -7.86
C ARG A 72 -8.98 -16.58 -8.08
N VAL A 73 -9.70 -15.47 -8.13
CA VAL A 73 -9.07 -14.15 -8.24
C VAL A 73 -8.22 -13.86 -7.01
N ARG A 74 -8.74 -14.14 -5.81
CA ARG A 74 -7.99 -13.95 -4.56
C ARG A 74 -6.73 -14.80 -4.53
N GLU A 75 -6.84 -16.07 -4.87
CA GLU A 75 -5.71 -17.00 -4.85
C GLU A 75 -4.62 -16.61 -5.85
N SER A 76 -5.01 -16.24 -7.06
CA SER A 76 -4.08 -15.78 -8.08
C SER A 76 -3.34 -14.52 -7.65
N ARG A 77 -4.07 -13.56 -7.08
CA ARG A 77 -3.48 -12.31 -6.59
C ARG A 77 -2.56 -12.54 -5.40
N MET A 78 -2.93 -13.44 -4.49
CA MET A 78 -2.08 -13.79 -3.35
C MET A 78 -0.78 -14.45 -3.81
N PHE A 79 -0.85 -15.33 -4.80
CA PHE A 79 0.34 -15.95 -5.37
C PHE A 79 1.30 -14.91 -5.93
N LEU A 80 0.78 -13.95 -6.70
CA LEU A 80 1.60 -12.87 -7.26
C LEU A 80 2.16 -11.95 -6.18
N GLN A 81 1.38 -11.66 -5.15
CA GLN A 81 1.86 -10.88 -4.01
C GLN A 81 3.07 -11.51 -3.35
N VAL A 82 3.01 -12.82 -3.09
CA VAL A 82 4.16 -13.53 -2.48
C VAL A 82 5.37 -13.47 -3.39
N ALA A 83 5.17 -13.66 -4.69
CA ALA A 83 6.26 -13.66 -5.67
C ALA A 83 6.93 -12.30 -5.83
N THR A 84 6.18 -11.20 -5.61
CA THR A 84 6.66 -9.82 -5.86
C THR A 84 6.76 -8.97 -4.59
N ALA A 85 6.58 -9.57 -3.42
CA ALA A 85 6.57 -8.86 -2.14
C ALA A 85 7.83 -7.99 -1.94
N ASP A 86 8.99 -8.50 -2.31
CA ASP A 86 10.25 -7.79 -2.12
C ASP A 86 10.28 -6.45 -2.87
N GLU A 87 9.68 -6.37 -4.06
CA GLU A 87 9.61 -5.13 -4.82
C GLU A 87 8.75 -4.07 -4.11
N PHE A 88 7.60 -4.49 -3.58
CA PHE A 88 6.73 -3.60 -2.81
C PHE A 88 7.41 -3.12 -1.54
N ILE A 89 8.02 -4.03 -0.80
CA ILE A 89 8.72 -3.73 0.45
C ILE A 89 9.87 -2.75 0.21
N SER A 90 10.76 -3.06 -0.74
CA SER A 90 11.92 -2.20 -0.99
C SER A 90 11.53 -0.82 -1.48
N THR A 91 10.47 -0.72 -2.27
CA THR A 91 9.96 0.57 -2.76
C THR A 91 9.46 1.44 -1.60
N VAL A 92 8.66 0.86 -0.70
CA VAL A 92 8.14 1.58 0.47
C VAL A 92 9.28 1.97 1.41
N GLU A 93 10.24 1.08 1.63
CA GLU A 93 11.42 1.38 2.46
C GLU A 93 12.22 2.55 1.89
N THR A 94 12.42 2.58 0.58
CA THR A 94 13.13 3.68 -0.07
C THR A 94 12.41 5.01 0.10
N ILE A 95 11.09 5.02 -0.07
CA ILE A 95 10.30 6.25 0.04
C ILE A 95 10.21 6.75 1.47
N THR A 96 9.96 5.84 2.42
CA THR A 96 9.70 6.21 3.82
C THR A 96 10.96 6.33 4.66
N GLY A 97 12.07 5.71 4.24
CA GLY A 97 13.28 5.60 5.04
C GLY A 97 13.14 4.68 6.24
N ARG A 98 12.08 3.86 6.28
CA ARG A 98 11.78 2.97 7.40
C ARG A 98 11.88 1.52 6.98
N THR A 99 12.19 0.65 7.92
CA THR A 99 12.28 -0.79 7.69
C THR A 99 10.88 -1.41 7.82
N VAL A 100 10.46 -2.11 6.77
CA VAL A 100 9.20 -2.86 6.77
C VAL A 100 9.45 -4.21 7.43
N ARG A 101 8.66 -4.53 8.46
CA ARG A 101 8.74 -5.83 9.14
C ARG A 101 7.68 -6.82 8.66
N ALA A 102 6.61 -6.33 8.05
CA ALA A 102 5.54 -7.18 7.53
C ALA A 102 4.83 -6.49 6.38
N PHE A 103 4.42 -7.26 5.39
CA PHE A 103 3.64 -6.80 4.25
C PHE A 103 2.53 -7.81 3.98
N ALA A 104 1.31 -7.31 3.80
CA ALA A 104 0.17 -8.14 3.44
C ALA A 104 -0.68 -7.39 2.42
N SER A 105 -1.11 -8.10 1.39
CA SER A 105 -1.99 -7.58 0.36
C SER A 105 -3.29 -8.38 0.38
N ALA A 106 -4.40 -7.71 0.17
CA ALA A 106 -5.70 -8.34 0.10
C ALA A 106 -6.52 -7.70 -1.00
N VAL A 107 -7.41 -8.48 -1.62
CA VAL A 107 -8.30 -7.98 -2.63
C VAL A 107 -9.75 -8.30 -2.24
N ASP A 108 -10.63 -7.33 -2.43
CA ASP A 108 -12.07 -7.55 -2.46
C ASP A 108 -12.48 -7.56 -3.94
N PRO A 109 -12.70 -8.76 -4.54
CA PRO A 109 -12.98 -8.82 -5.97
C PRO A 109 -14.33 -8.22 -6.34
N ASP A 110 -15.32 -8.30 -5.46
CA ASP A 110 -16.65 -7.78 -5.72
C ASP A 110 -16.65 -6.25 -5.77
N GLN A 111 -15.87 -5.61 -4.89
CA GLN A 111 -15.76 -4.17 -4.84
C GLN A 111 -14.64 -3.63 -5.71
N ASN A 112 -13.80 -4.50 -6.26
CA ASN A 112 -12.64 -4.13 -7.09
C ASN A 112 -11.70 -3.19 -6.33
N ILE A 113 -11.35 -3.57 -5.09
CA ILE A 113 -10.46 -2.80 -4.24
C ILE A 113 -9.33 -3.72 -3.76
N VAL A 114 -8.11 -3.23 -3.83
CA VAL A 114 -6.92 -3.89 -3.27
C VAL A 114 -6.40 -3.06 -2.11
N PHE A 115 -6.02 -3.75 -1.05
CA PHE A 115 -5.41 -3.17 0.15
C PHE A 115 -3.96 -3.65 0.21
N GLU A 116 -3.02 -2.71 0.26
CA GLU A 116 -1.61 -3.00 0.47
C GLU A 116 -1.24 -2.49 1.86
N ASN A 117 -0.86 -3.40 2.76
CA ASN A 117 -0.61 -3.07 4.17
C ASN A 117 0.85 -3.30 4.51
N PHE A 118 1.46 -2.31 5.16
CA PHE A 118 2.86 -2.40 5.60
C PHE A 118 2.94 -2.10 7.10
N ALA A 119 3.61 -2.97 7.84
CA ALA A 119 3.97 -2.70 9.23
C ALA A 119 5.47 -2.41 9.28
N PHE A 120 5.86 -1.37 9.98
CA PHE A 120 7.25 -0.96 10.11
C PHE A 120 7.85 -1.42 11.44
N GLU A 121 9.16 -1.60 11.46
CA GLU A 121 9.87 -1.70 12.71
C GLU A 121 9.64 -0.42 13.52
N PRO A 122 9.43 -0.52 14.84
CA PRO A 122 9.23 0.67 15.66
C PRO A 122 10.39 1.65 15.50
N ASP A 123 10.09 2.94 15.51
CA ASP A 123 11.10 3.98 15.45
C ASP A 123 11.84 4.03 16.77
N ARG A 124 13.09 3.58 16.80
CA ARG A 124 13.93 3.50 17.99
C ARG A 124 14.16 4.85 18.64
N ARG A 125 14.17 5.94 17.87
CA ARG A 125 14.33 7.28 18.41
C ARG A 125 13.15 7.65 19.28
N ARG A 126 11.94 7.32 18.83
CA ARG A 126 10.71 7.57 19.58
C ARG A 126 10.65 6.71 20.84
N ASP A 127 10.98 5.43 20.70
CA ASP A 127 10.97 4.49 21.83
C ASP A 127 12.04 4.85 22.87
N GLY A 128 13.23 5.29 22.43
CA GLY A 128 14.28 5.74 23.32
C GLY A 128 13.86 6.95 24.14
N ASP A 129 13.16 7.89 23.56
CA ASP A 129 12.64 9.07 24.27
C ASP A 129 11.56 8.70 25.28
N GLN A 130 10.82 7.64 25.04
CA GLN A 130 9.77 7.17 25.96
C GLN A 130 10.30 6.28 27.06
N ALA A 131 11.43 5.63 26.88
CA ALA A 131 12.00 4.70 27.84
C ALA A 131 12.61 5.40 29.07
N GLU A 132 12.83 6.67 29.00
CA GLU A 132 13.34 7.49 30.10
C GLU A 132 12.23 8.33 30.72
#